data_ed978b07603deeb38f3ce65459896e9e
#
_entry.id   ed978b07603deeb38f3ce65459896e9e
#
_cell.length_a   1.000
_cell.length_b   1.000
_cell.length_c   1.000
_cell.angle_alpha   90.00
_cell.angle_beta   90.00
_cell.angle_gamma   90.00
#
_symmetry.space_group_name_H-M   'P 1'
#
loop_
_entity.id
_entity.type
_entity.pdbx_description
1 polymer ?
#
loop_
_entity_poly.entity_id
_entity_poly.type
_entity_poly.pdbx_seq_one_letter_code
_entity_poly.pdbx_strand_id
1 'polypeptide(L)'
;MNILSILGIIIYLLIVLDVIQTTLSLQGGGWLTSRFSHFFWKGFLNISGKDGSSKFLSHAGYILLIAIVIIWVFALWSSMVLILYSNPGSIIQSSTKTTAGLWEVIYYSGFTLSTLGVGDFIAAGNYWRLLTTIYSFTGLILLTMSVTYFIPVLSAVIDQQKLGIKLSTLGSTPQEIVLNSWNKKDFSRLTNKIDDISDSISGYLKPIDFQLFNL
;
A
#
# COMPACT_ATOMS: atom_id res chain seq x y z
N MET A 1 -2.23 -31.12 -13.20
CA MET A 1 -1.98 -29.70 -12.87
C MET A 1 -0.47 -29.51 -12.83
N ASN A 2 0.07 -28.62 -13.64
CA ASN A 2 1.53 -28.39 -13.70
C ASN A 2 2.02 -27.64 -12.45
N ILE A 3 3.27 -27.87 -12.06
CA ILE A 3 3.88 -27.17 -10.89
C ILE A 3 3.73 -25.65 -11.01
N LEU A 4 3.88 -25.09 -12.20
CA LEU A 4 3.70 -23.66 -12.45
C LEU A 4 2.27 -23.16 -12.18
N SER A 5 1.24 -23.98 -12.53
CA SER A 5 -0.15 -23.63 -12.20
C SER A 5 -0.38 -23.61 -10.70
N ILE A 6 0.17 -24.59 -9.96
CA ILE A 6 0.07 -24.66 -8.51
C ILE A 6 0.74 -23.43 -7.88
N LEU A 7 1.94 -23.10 -8.33
CA LEU A 7 2.67 -21.93 -7.85
C LEU A 7 1.89 -20.63 -8.12
N GLY A 8 1.32 -20.49 -9.32
CA GLY A 8 0.48 -19.35 -9.65
C GLY A 8 -0.73 -19.20 -8.71
N ILE A 9 -1.44 -20.31 -8.43
CA ILE A 9 -2.58 -20.30 -7.50
C ILE A 9 -2.15 -19.92 -6.08
N ILE A 10 -1.03 -20.46 -5.61
CA ILE A 10 -0.49 -20.11 -4.28
C ILE A 10 -0.18 -18.62 -4.19
N ILE A 11 0.52 -18.07 -5.20
CA ILE A 11 0.83 -16.64 -5.25
C ILE A 11 -0.46 -15.82 -5.25
N TYR A 12 -1.45 -16.18 -6.04
CA TYR A 12 -2.75 -15.51 -6.08
C TYR A 12 -3.40 -15.43 -4.69
N LEU A 13 -3.52 -16.57 -4.01
CA LEU A 13 -4.14 -16.65 -2.69
C LEU A 13 -3.36 -15.83 -1.65
N LEU A 14 -2.04 -15.93 -1.65
CA LEU A 14 -1.19 -15.18 -0.72
C LEU A 14 -1.35 -13.66 -0.91
N ILE A 15 -1.38 -13.18 -2.15
CA ILE A 15 -1.53 -11.75 -2.43
C ILE A 15 -2.94 -11.27 -2.08
N VAL A 16 -3.98 -12.00 -2.43
CA VAL A 16 -5.35 -11.61 -2.07
C VAL A 16 -5.53 -11.51 -0.57
N LEU A 17 -5.00 -12.48 0.19
CA LEU A 17 -5.03 -12.44 1.65
C LEU A 17 -4.21 -11.28 2.22
N ASP A 18 -3.02 -11.00 1.67
CA ASP A 18 -2.17 -9.90 2.11
C ASP A 18 -2.83 -8.53 1.86
N VAL A 19 -3.46 -8.34 0.69
CA VAL A 19 -4.24 -7.13 0.37
C VAL A 19 -5.38 -6.93 1.35
N ILE A 20 -6.18 -7.97 1.60
CA ILE A 20 -7.32 -7.91 2.53
C ILE A 20 -6.82 -7.59 3.96
N GLN A 21 -5.79 -8.29 4.43
CA GLN A 21 -5.22 -8.03 5.75
C GLN A 21 -4.66 -6.61 5.87
N THR A 22 -3.91 -6.14 4.88
CA THR A 22 -3.30 -4.81 4.91
C THR A 22 -4.32 -3.68 4.86
N THR A 23 -5.40 -3.85 4.08
CA THR A 23 -6.40 -2.79 3.88
C THR A 23 -7.48 -2.74 4.96
N LEU A 24 -7.80 -3.88 5.57
CA LEU A 24 -8.86 -3.98 6.57
C LEU A 24 -8.35 -4.09 8.02
N SER A 25 -7.05 -4.37 8.22
CA SER A 25 -6.48 -4.47 9.56
C SER A 25 -6.11 -3.11 10.12
N LEU A 26 -6.57 -2.82 11.33
CA LEU A 26 -6.14 -1.66 12.11
C LEU A 26 -4.76 -1.85 12.77
N GLN A 27 -4.24 -3.08 12.78
CA GLN A 27 -3.03 -3.47 13.54
C GLN A 27 -1.75 -3.52 12.71
N GLY A 28 -1.80 -3.20 11.42
CA GLY A 28 -0.62 -3.22 10.55
C GLY A 28 -0.84 -4.01 9.26
N GLY A 29 0.18 -4.01 8.39
CA GLY A 29 0.13 -4.69 7.09
C GLY A 29 0.11 -6.21 7.19
N GLY A 30 -0.37 -6.87 6.13
CA GLY A 30 -0.31 -8.31 5.96
C GLY A 30 1.13 -8.85 6.02
N TRP A 31 1.29 -10.15 6.06
CA TRP A 31 2.59 -10.80 6.25
C TRP A 31 3.63 -10.40 5.18
N LEU A 32 3.25 -10.38 3.92
CA LEU A 32 4.14 -9.99 2.81
C LEU A 32 4.45 -8.50 2.86
N THR A 33 3.43 -7.67 3.04
CA THR A 33 3.55 -6.21 3.15
C THR A 33 4.46 -5.83 4.31
N SER A 34 4.31 -6.43 5.48
CA SER A 34 5.16 -6.15 6.66
C SER A 34 6.61 -6.53 6.42
N ARG A 35 6.85 -7.70 5.81
CA ARG A 35 8.21 -8.17 5.50
C ARG A 35 8.91 -7.28 4.48
N PHE A 36 8.17 -6.87 3.44
CA PHE A 36 8.65 -5.94 2.43
C PHE A 36 8.94 -4.55 3.02
N SER A 37 8.03 -4.02 3.84
CA SER A 37 8.22 -2.73 4.51
C SER A 37 9.46 -2.73 5.40
N HIS A 38 9.73 -3.81 6.11
CA HIS A 38 10.94 -3.96 6.94
C HIS A 38 12.22 -3.97 6.09
N PHE A 39 12.22 -4.71 4.98
CA PHE A 39 13.35 -4.76 4.06
C PHE A 39 13.60 -3.40 3.41
N PHE A 40 12.54 -2.74 2.93
CA PHE A 40 12.58 -1.43 2.31
C PHE A 40 13.12 -0.37 3.29
N TRP A 41 12.64 -0.38 4.53
CA TRP A 41 13.08 0.55 5.57
C TRP A 41 14.57 0.40 5.91
N LYS A 42 15.06 -0.85 6.03
CA LYS A 42 16.49 -1.13 6.20
C LYS A 42 17.32 -0.59 5.04
N GLY A 43 16.85 -0.77 3.80
CA GLY A 43 17.52 -0.22 2.61
C GLY A 43 17.60 1.30 2.66
N PHE A 44 16.49 1.97 2.98
CA PHE A 44 16.43 3.43 3.08
C PHE A 44 17.33 3.99 4.19
N LEU A 45 17.37 3.36 5.35
CA LEU A 45 18.26 3.76 6.46
C LEU A 45 19.75 3.61 6.08
N ASN A 46 20.10 2.56 5.37
CA ASN A 46 21.49 2.37 4.91
C ASN A 46 21.92 3.44 3.89
N ILE A 47 21.02 3.83 2.97
CA ILE A 47 21.29 4.86 1.95
C ILE A 47 21.31 6.26 2.59
N SER A 48 20.51 6.50 3.62
CA SER A 48 20.43 7.79 4.34
C SER A 48 21.58 8.03 5.34
N GLY A 49 22.60 7.16 5.41
CA GLY A 49 23.75 7.34 6.30
C GLY A 49 23.44 7.22 7.78
N LYS A 50 22.32 6.58 8.16
CA LYS A 50 21.81 6.43 9.54
C LYS A 50 21.44 7.74 10.26
N ASP A 51 21.51 8.88 9.58
CA ASP A 51 21.03 10.15 10.12
C ASP A 51 19.54 10.31 9.89
N GLY A 52 18.74 10.22 10.94
CA GLY A 52 17.27 10.35 10.89
C GLY A 52 16.75 11.71 10.44
N SER A 53 17.63 12.68 10.15
CA SER A 53 17.29 14.07 9.79
C SER A 53 17.30 14.34 8.28
N SER A 54 17.56 13.34 7.43
CA SER A 54 17.65 13.57 5.99
C SER A 54 16.26 13.86 5.37
N LYS A 55 16.18 14.89 4.52
CA LYS A 55 14.98 15.21 3.72
C LYS A 55 14.51 14.01 2.88
N PHE A 56 15.40 13.06 2.61
CA PHE A 56 15.12 11.84 1.89
C PHE A 56 14.21 10.90 2.70
N LEU A 57 14.36 10.87 4.02
CA LEU A 57 13.55 10.04 4.91
C LEU A 57 12.08 10.52 5.00
N SER A 58 11.85 11.84 4.84
CA SER A 58 10.49 12.40 4.83
C SER A 58 9.65 11.91 3.64
N HIS A 59 10.31 11.45 2.57
CA HIS A 59 9.65 10.92 1.37
C HIS A 59 9.49 9.39 1.40
N ALA A 60 10.16 8.70 2.33
CA ALA A 60 10.17 7.23 2.38
C ALA A 60 8.78 6.62 2.58
N GLY A 61 7.92 7.28 3.34
CA GLY A 61 6.57 6.77 3.64
C GLY A 61 5.69 6.61 2.40
N TYR A 62 5.55 7.66 1.59
CA TYR A 62 4.71 7.56 0.38
C TYR A 62 5.35 6.70 -0.72
N ILE A 63 6.69 6.68 -0.84
CA ILE A 63 7.39 5.79 -1.78
C ILE A 63 7.14 4.33 -1.38
N LEU A 64 7.19 4.01 -0.09
CA LEU A 64 6.86 2.67 0.41
C LEU A 64 5.43 2.27 0.06
N LEU A 65 4.45 3.16 0.22
CA LEU A 65 3.06 2.89 -0.14
C LEU A 65 2.90 2.55 -1.62
N ILE A 66 3.48 3.38 -2.50
CA ILE A 66 3.45 3.13 -3.94
C ILE A 66 4.13 1.80 -4.27
N ALA A 67 5.28 1.52 -3.65
CA ALA A 67 6.01 0.27 -3.86
C ALA A 67 5.19 -0.96 -3.45
N ILE A 68 4.45 -0.91 -2.35
CA ILE A 68 3.55 -2.00 -1.91
C ILE A 68 2.49 -2.29 -2.97
N VAL A 69 1.81 -1.26 -3.48
CA VAL A 69 0.77 -1.43 -4.52
C VAL A 69 1.38 -2.00 -5.81
N ILE A 70 2.53 -1.52 -6.22
CA ILE A 70 3.26 -2.04 -7.39
C ILE A 70 3.58 -3.53 -7.21
N ILE A 71 4.03 -3.95 -6.03
CA ILE A 71 4.32 -5.36 -5.73
C ILE A 71 3.06 -6.21 -5.83
N TRP A 72 1.94 -5.77 -5.27
CA TRP A 72 0.67 -6.48 -5.37
C TRP A 72 0.23 -6.67 -6.82
N VAL A 73 0.30 -5.60 -7.64
CA VAL A 73 -0.03 -5.65 -9.06
C VAL A 73 0.87 -6.64 -9.79
N PHE A 74 2.21 -6.53 -9.62
CA PHE A 74 3.16 -7.42 -10.28
C PHE A 74 3.02 -8.88 -9.84
N ALA A 75 2.74 -9.13 -8.57
CA ALA A 75 2.57 -10.48 -8.07
C ALA A 75 1.27 -11.12 -8.58
N LEU A 76 0.15 -10.38 -8.65
CA LEU A 76 -1.08 -10.86 -9.28
C LEU A 76 -0.90 -11.10 -10.78
N TRP A 77 -0.23 -10.19 -11.47
CA TRP A 77 0.09 -10.33 -12.88
C TRP A 77 0.93 -11.58 -13.15
N SER A 78 2.02 -11.74 -12.40
CA SER A 78 2.89 -12.92 -12.50
C SER A 78 2.15 -14.22 -12.20
N SER A 79 1.26 -14.23 -11.21
CA SER A 79 0.40 -15.36 -10.85
C SER A 79 -0.46 -15.79 -12.03
N MET A 80 -1.14 -14.84 -12.70
CA MET A 80 -1.96 -15.10 -13.86
C MET A 80 -1.13 -15.65 -15.03
N VAL A 81 0.03 -15.02 -15.31
CA VAL A 81 0.96 -15.49 -16.35
C VAL A 81 1.38 -16.95 -16.10
N LEU A 82 1.76 -17.29 -14.88
CA LEU A 82 2.18 -18.65 -14.52
C LEU A 82 1.08 -19.68 -14.78
N ILE A 83 -0.16 -19.38 -14.41
CA ILE A 83 -1.30 -20.29 -14.60
C ILE A 83 -1.59 -20.47 -16.10
N LEU A 84 -1.66 -19.40 -16.85
CA LEU A 84 -2.03 -19.44 -18.27
C LEU A 84 -0.91 -20.05 -19.12
N TYR A 85 0.35 -19.66 -18.88
CA TYR A 85 1.49 -20.17 -19.63
C TYR A 85 1.75 -21.66 -19.40
N SER A 86 1.46 -22.15 -18.18
CA SER A 86 1.61 -23.58 -17.88
C SER A 86 0.60 -24.49 -18.60
N ASN A 87 -0.40 -23.92 -19.27
CA ASN A 87 -1.46 -24.63 -19.99
C ASN A 87 -1.52 -24.13 -21.45
N PRO A 88 -0.70 -24.69 -22.35
CA PRO A 88 -0.72 -24.30 -23.76
C PRO A 88 -2.13 -24.39 -24.36
N GLY A 89 -2.55 -23.35 -25.09
CA GLY A 89 -3.91 -23.26 -25.63
C GLY A 89 -4.94 -22.69 -24.64
N SER A 90 -4.57 -22.25 -23.44
CA SER A 90 -5.46 -21.51 -22.54
C SER A 90 -5.93 -20.19 -23.15
N ILE A 91 -5.02 -19.52 -23.86
CA ILE A 91 -5.24 -18.27 -24.58
C ILE A 91 -4.97 -18.48 -26.06
N ILE A 92 -5.83 -17.93 -26.91
CA ILE A 92 -5.72 -18.00 -28.35
C ILE A 92 -5.92 -16.62 -28.98
N GLN A 93 -5.30 -16.41 -30.10
CA GLN A 93 -5.55 -15.22 -30.91
C GLN A 93 -6.99 -15.24 -31.48
N SER A 94 -7.67 -14.11 -31.38
CA SER A 94 -9.09 -14.01 -31.71
C SER A 94 -9.38 -14.33 -33.18
N SER A 95 -8.51 -13.87 -34.12
CA SER A 95 -8.68 -14.00 -35.58
C SER A 95 -8.22 -15.36 -36.10
N THR A 96 -7.00 -15.78 -35.79
CA THR A 96 -6.35 -16.98 -36.36
C THR A 96 -6.60 -18.25 -35.56
N LYS A 97 -7.09 -18.14 -34.32
CA LYS A 97 -7.25 -19.24 -33.36
C LYS A 97 -5.95 -19.97 -33.02
N THR A 98 -4.81 -19.40 -33.34
CA THR A 98 -3.50 -19.92 -32.94
C THR A 98 -3.26 -19.74 -31.44
N THR A 99 -2.52 -20.66 -30.85
CA THR A 99 -2.16 -20.60 -29.42
C THR A 99 -1.23 -19.44 -29.12
N ALA A 100 -1.47 -18.72 -28.03
CA ALA A 100 -0.63 -17.63 -27.57
C ALA A 100 0.72 -18.13 -27.03
N GLY A 101 1.80 -17.44 -27.39
CA GLY A 101 3.12 -17.62 -26.80
C GLY A 101 3.29 -16.85 -25.47
N LEU A 102 4.51 -16.85 -24.93
CA LEU A 102 4.79 -16.22 -23.62
C LEU A 102 4.46 -14.72 -23.61
N TRP A 103 4.88 -13.98 -24.63
CA TRP A 103 4.67 -12.53 -24.67
C TRP A 103 3.20 -12.15 -24.80
N GLU A 104 2.45 -12.92 -25.58
CA GLU A 104 1.00 -12.75 -25.73
C GLU A 104 0.26 -13.08 -24.42
N VAL A 105 0.69 -14.09 -23.66
CA VAL A 105 0.13 -14.42 -22.35
C VAL A 105 0.43 -13.31 -21.34
N ILE A 106 1.65 -12.75 -21.31
CA ILE A 106 2.04 -11.61 -20.48
C ILE A 106 1.16 -10.40 -20.80
N TYR A 107 1.00 -10.08 -22.07
CA TYR A 107 0.16 -8.99 -22.57
C TYR A 107 -1.32 -9.20 -22.21
N TYR A 108 -1.85 -10.40 -22.48
CA TYR A 108 -3.22 -10.78 -22.14
C TYR A 108 -3.51 -10.62 -20.64
N SER A 109 -2.61 -11.10 -19.79
CA SER A 109 -2.74 -11.01 -18.34
C SER A 109 -2.73 -9.55 -17.86
N GLY A 110 -1.92 -8.70 -18.48
CA GLY A 110 -1.83 -7.28 -18.17
C GLY A 110 -3.13 -6.54 -18.48
N PHE A 111 -3.66 -6.69 -19.68
CA PHE A 111 -4.90 -6.00 -20.05
C PHE A 111 -6.13 -6.57 -19.35
N THR A 112 -6.08 -7.85 -18.94
CA THR A 112 -7.16 -8.45 -18.14
C THR A 112 -7.20 -7.83 -16.73
N LEU A 113 -6.06 -7.75 -16.04
CA LEU A 113 -5.99 -7.14 -14.70
C LEU A 113 -6.34 -5.65 -14.71
N SER A 114 -5.97 -4.94 -15.78
CA SER A 114 -6.32 -3.52 -15.95
C SER A 114 -7.76 -3.30 -16.45
N THR A 115 -8.51 -4.38 -16.71
CA THR A 115 -9.87 -4.33 -17.29
C THR A 115 -9.95 -3.67 -18.66
N LEU A 116 -8.82 -3.54 -19.38
CA LEU A 116 -8.76 -2.88 -20.69
C LEU A 116 -9.50 -3.64 -21.79
N GLY A 117 -9.42 -4.99 -21.79
CA GLY A 117 -10.22 -5.85 -22.65
C GLY A 117 -10.06 -5.62 -24.16
N VAL A 118 -8.82 -5.60 -24.67
CA VAL A 118 -8.51 -5.28 -26.08
C VAL A 118 -9.18 -6.24 -27.08
N GLY A 119 -9.26 -7.54 -26.74
CA GLY A 119 -10.01 -8.54 -27.51
C GLY A 119 -9.27 -9.20 -28.68
N ASP A 120 -8.00 -8.86 -28.89
CA ASP A 120 -7.10 -9.49 -29.87
C ASP A 120 -6.70 -10.92 -29.46
N PHE A 121 -6.57 -11.15 -28.16
CA PHE A 121 -6.42 -12.47 -27.55
C PHE A 121 -7.61 -12.77 -26.65
N ILE A 122 -8.05 -14.03 -26.64
CA ILE A 122 -9.23 -14.49 -25.89
C ILE A 122 -8.96 -15.81 -25.17
N ALA A 123 -9.67 -16.03 -24.09
CA ALA A 123 -9.66 -17.31 -23.37
C ALA A 123 -10.32 -18.43 -24.20
N ALA A 124 -9.63 -19.56 -24.39
CA ALA A 124 -10.00 -20.61 -25.32
C ALA A 124 -11.18 -21.49 -24.89
N GLY A 125 -11.59 -21.46 -23.64
CA GLY A 125 -12.68 -22.28 -23.11
C GLY A 125 -13.34 -21.68 -21.88
N ASN A 126 -14.45 -22.28 -21.45
CA ASN A 126 -15.26 -21.76 -20.35
C ASN A 126 -14.49 -21.66 -19.04
N TYR A 127 -13.63 -22.61 -18.73
CA TYR A 127 -12.78 -22.58 -17.55
C TYR A 127 -11.84 -21.36 -17.55
N TRP A 128 -11.16 -21.12 -18.68
CA TRP A 128 -10.24 -20.00 -18.83
C TRP A 128 -10.95 -18.66 -18.85
N ARG A 129 -12.17 -18.59 -19.41
CA ARG A 129 -13.03 -17.39 -19.37
C ARG A 129 -13.42 -17.05 -17.95
N LEU A 130 -13.82 -18.06 -17.16
CA LEU A 130 -14.15 -17.86 -15.75
C LEU A 130 -12.93 -17.36 -14.94
N LEU A 131 -11.77 -17.99 -15.14
CA LEU A 131 -10.52 -17.59 -14.52
C LEU A 131 -10.16 -16.14 -14.87
N THR A 132 -10.26 -15.79 -16.16
CA THR A 132 -10.06 -14.41 -16.65
C THR A 132 -10.97 -13.41 -15.94
N THR A 133 -12.25 -13.77 -15.81
CA THR A 133 -13.23 -12.93 -15.11
C THR A 133 -12.87 -12.72 -13.64
N ILE A 134 -12.46 -13.78 -12.93
CA ILE A 134 -12.00 -13.69 -11.53
C ILE A 134 -10.81 -12.73 -11.41
N TYR A 135 -9.79 -12.86 -12.27
CA TYR A 135 -8.64 -11.98 -12.26
C TYR A 135 -8.98 -10.53 -12.60
N SER A 136 -9.89 -10.29 -13.53
CA SER A 136 -10.38 -8.96 -13.89
C SER A 136 -11.07 -8.29 -12.70
N PHE A 137 -11.97 -8.99 -12.00
CA PHE A 137 -12.58 -8.48 -10.78
C PHE A 137 -11.55 -8.24 -9.66
N THR A 138 -10.57 -9.15 -9.52
CA THR A 138 -9.51 -8.99 -8.53
C THR A 138 -8.68 -7.73 -8.81
N GLY A 139 -8.36 -7.44 -10.07
CA GLY A 139 -7.67 -6.22 -10.47
C GLY A 139 -8.46 -4.95 -10.11
N LEU A 140 -9.77 -4.95 -10.36
CA LEU A 140 -10.66 -3.83 -10.00
C LEU A 140 -10.76 -3.64 -8.48
N ILE A 141 -10.92 -4.73 -7.73
CA ILE A 141 -10.96 -4.72 -6.26
C ILE A 141 -9.62 -4.21 -5.72
N LEU A 142 -8.49 -4.68 -6.25
CA LEU A 142 -7.16 -4.22 -5.83
C LEU A 142 -7.01 -2.71 -6.01
N LEU A 143 -7.45 -2.16 -7.15
CA LEU A 143 -7.41 -0.71 -7.40
C LEU A 143 -8.21 0.04 -6.35
N THR A 144 -9.45 -0.40 -6.07
CA THR A 144 -10.33 0.23 -5.09
C THR A 144 -9.75 0.15 -3.67
N MET A 145 -9.26 -1.02 -3.27
CA MET A 145 -8.62 -1.24 -1.97
C MET A 145 -7.34 -0.41 -1.81
N SER A 146 -6.55 -0.25 -2.88
CA SER A 146 -5.36 0.60 -2.85
C SER A 146 -5.70 2.04 -2.54
N VAL A 147 -6.74 2.62 -3.17
CA VAL A 147 -7.20 3.98 -2.88
C VAL A 147 -7.67 4.11 -1.43
N THR A 148 -8.44 3.15 -0.95
CA THR A 148 -8.92 3.12 0.44
C THR A 148 -7.77 3.05 1.44
N TYR A 149 -6.69 2.36 1.12
CA TYR A 149 -5.48 2.27 1.93
C TYR A 149 -4.64 3.57 1.92
N PHE A 150 -4.55 4.25 0.76
CA PHE A 150 -3.78 5.49 0.63
C PHE A 150 -4.31 6.63 1.49
N ILE A 151 -5.62 6.80 1.56
CA ILE A 151 -6.25 7.94 2.23
C ILE A 151 -5.88 8.03 3.72
N PRO A 152 -6.05 7.00 4.55
CA PRO A 152 -5.69 7.04 5.97
C PRO A 152 -4.20 7.27 6.21
N VAL A 153 -3.34 6.62 5.39
CA VAL A 153 -1.89 6.75 5.57
C VAL A 153 -1.40 8.14 5.19
N LEU A 154 -1.93 8.70 4.09
CA LEU A 154 -1.61 10.08 3.70
C LEU A 154 -2.10 11.08 4.76
N SER A 155 -3.30 10.88 5.30
CA SER A 155 -3.83 11.70 6.39
C SER A 155 -2.92 11.65 7.61
N ALA A 156 -2.45 10.47 8.03
CA ALA A 156 -1.53 10.33 9.16
C ALA A 156 -0.20 11.10 8.94
N VAL A 157 0.36 11.06 7.73
CA VAL A 157 1.57 11.82 7.38
C VAL A 157 1.34 13.32 7.45
N ILE A 158 0.22 13.80 6.90
CA ILE A 158 -0.16 15.22 6.95
C ILE A 158 -0.34 15.68 8.38
N ASP A 159 -0.97 14.89 9.21
CA ASP A 159 -1.22 15.25 10.61
C ASP A 159 0.05 15.25 11.45
N GLN A 160 1.00 14.34 11.20
CA GLN A 160 2.34 14.41 11.79
C GLN A 160 3.07 15.70 11.40
N GLN A 161 2.97 16.14 10.15
CA GLN A 161 3.56 17.40 9.70
C GLN A 161 2.90 18.61 10.39
N LYS A 162 1.56 18.62 10.51
CA LYS A 162 0.82 19.65 11.24
C LYS A 162 1.27 19.74 12.70
N LEU A 163 1.45 18.59 13.37
CA LEU A 163 1.94 18.55 14.74
C LEU A 163 3.35 19.13 14.84
N GLY A 164 4.26 18.78 13.92
CA GLY A 164 5.60 19.36 13.83
C GLY A 164 5.58 20.89 13.68
N ILE A 165 4.70 21.42 12.83
CA ILE A 165 4.51 22.86 12.65
C ILE A 165 3.96 23.49 13.94
N LYS A 166 2.93 22.90 14.57
CA LYS A 166 2.39 23.40 15.85
C LYS A 166 3.49 23.49 16.93
N LEU A 167 4.32 22.46 17.05
CA LEU A 167 5.44 22.46 18.00
C LEU A 167 6.47 23.55 17.67
N SER A 168 6.83 23.74 16.40
CA SER A 168 7.78 24.76 15.98
C SER A 168 7.29 26.19 16.25
N THR A 169 5.98 26.41 16.26
CA THR A 169 5.37 27.73 16.57
C THR A 169 5.39 28.08 18.07
N LEU A 170 5.73 27.15 18.94
CA LEU A 170 5.93 27.46 20.36
C LEU A 170 7.22 28.27 20.57
N GLY A 171 8.31 27.89 19.90
CA GLY A 171 9.62 28.46 20.00
C GLY A 171 10.72 27.41 20.01
N SER A 172 11.95 27.80 19.65
CA SER A 172 13.11 26.90 19.58
C SER A 172 13.81 26.74 20.93
N THR A 173 13.59 27.68 21.85
CA THR A 173 14.19 27.71 23.19
C THR A 173 13.12 27.92 24.26
N PRO A 174 13.35 27.47 25.51
CA PRO A 174 12.42 27.74 26.62
C PRO A 174 12.10 29.23 26.81
N GLN A 175 13.08 30.10 26.59
CA GLN A 175 12.92 31.56 26.70
C GLN A 175 12.00 32.10 25.62
N GLU A 176 12.13 31.63 24.37
CA GLU A 176 11.24 31.99 23.28
C GLU A 176 9.80 31.52 23.55
N ILE A 177 9.63 30.31 24.09
CA ILE A 177 8.31 29.77 24.42
C ILE A 177 7.60 30.69 25.41
N VAL A 178 8.30 31.15 26.45
CA VAL A 178 7.75 32.07 27.45
C VAL A 178 7.41 33.43 26.82
N LEU A 179 8.33 33.99 26.04
CA LEU A 179 8.14 35.30 25.37
C LEU A 179 6.98 35.27 24.37
N ASN A 180 6.90 34.25 23.52
CA ASN A 180 5.86 34.11 22.50
C ASN A 180 4.46 33.79 23.09
N SER A 181 4.44 33.36 24.34
CA SER A 181 3.22 32.95 25.02
C SER A 181 2.62 34.06 25.89
N TRP A 182 3.40 35.09 26.21
CA TRP A 182 2.92 36.21 26.98
C TRP A 182 2.01 37.14 26.17
N ASN A 183 0.76 37.28 26.60
CA ASN A 183 -0.25 38.12 25.91
C ASN A 183 -0.36 39.55 26.50
N LYS A 184 0.61 39.97 27.31
CA LYS A 184 0.67 41.21 28.11
C LYS A 184 -0.20 41.23 29.37
N LYS A 185 -0.91 40.16 29.68
CA LYS A 185 -1.75 39.97 30.86
C LYS A 185 -1.46 38.66 31.61
N ASP A 186 -1.45 37.55 30.87
CA ASP A 186 -1.31 36.21 31.41
C ASP A 186 -0.70 35.27 30.35
N PHE A 187 -0.60 33.98 30.69
CA PHE A 187 -0.11 32.91 29.81
C PHE A 187 -1.25 32.06 29.18
N SER A 188 -2.46 32.56 29.06
CA SER A 188 -3.59 31.84 28.49
C SER A 188 -3.32 31.37 27.06
N ARG A 189 -2.51 32.11 26.29
CA ARG A 189 -2.00 31.67 24.98
C ARG A 189 -1.22 30.35 25.01
N LEU A 190 -0.37 30.20 26.06
CA LEU A 190 0.41 28.97 26.21
C LEU A 190 -0.49 27.79 26.54
N THR A 191 -1.41 27.98 27.50
CA THR A 191 -2.37 26.95 27.90
C THR A 191 -3.18 26.46 26.71
N ASN A 192 -3.78 27.36 25.93
CA ASN A 192 -4.55 27.01 24.75
C ASN A 192 -3.72 26.28 23.68
N LYS A 193 -2.45 26.66 23.48
CA LYS A 193 -1.56 25.98 22.54
C LYS A 193 -1.17 24.58 23.04
N ILE A 194 -0.93 24.42 24.33
CA ILE A 194 -0.60 23.12 24.93
C ILE A 194 -1.84 22.20 24.87
N ASP A 195 -3.02 22.71 25.15
CA ASP A 195 -4.28 21.95 25.05
C ASP A 195 -4.51 21.46 23.60
N ASP A 196 -4.34 22.34 22.60
CA ASP A 196 -4.46 22.00 21.18
C ASP A 196 -3.42 20.95 20.72
N ILE A 197 -2.21 20.99 21.27
CA ILE A 197 -1.18 19.97 21.02
C ILE A 197 -1.52 18.67 21.74
N SER A 198 -1.98 18.73 22.98
CA SER A 198 -2.41 17.58 23.77
C SER A 198 -3.55 16.84 23.09
N ASP A 199 -4.56 17.58 22.61
CA ASP A 199 -5.68 17.03 21.84
C ASP A 199 -5.22 16.36 20.56
N SER A 200 -4.27 16.98 19.85
CA SER A 200 -3.68 16.41 18.65
C SER A 200 -2.96 15.10 18.97
N ILE A 201 -2.15 15.04 20.03
CA ILE A 201 -1.44 13.82 20.46
C ILE A 201 -2.41 12.74 20.93
N SER A 202 -3.44 13.10 21.71
CA SER A 202 -4.44 12.14 22.20
C SER A 202 -5.23 11.49 21.07
N GLY A 203 -5.46 12.20 19.97
CA GLY A 203 -6.07 11.66 18.76
C GLY A 203 -5.23 10.54 18.12
N TYR A 204 -3.89 10.58 18.25
CA TYR A 204 -3.01 9.52 17.75
C TYR A 204 -2.89 8.32 18.71
N LEU A 205 -3.05 8.55 20.02
CA LEU A 205 -2.91 7.50 21.04
C LEU A 205 -4.20 6.67 21.24
N LYS A 206 -5.37 7.24 20.96
CA LYS A 206 -6.66 6.54 21.09
C LYS A 206 -6.74 5.15 20.44
N PRO A 207 -6.12 4.86 19.28
CA PRO A 207 -6.08 3.51 18.72
C PRO A 207 -5.18 2.54 19.48
N ILE A 208 -4.21 3.03 20.24
CA ILE A 208 -3.19 2.22 20.94
C ILE A 208 -3.69 1.78 22.31
N ASP A 209 -4.45 2.63 23.02
CA ASP A 209 -4.95 2.35 24.38
C ASP A 209 -6.06 1.29 24.43
N PHE A 210 -6.80 1.09 23.33
CA PHE A 210 -7.87 0.08 23.31
C PHE A 210 -7.36 -1.36 23.37
N GLN A 211 -6.06 -1.59 23.16
CA GLN A 211 -5.44 -2.93 23.16
C GLN A 211 -4.64 -3.28 24.41
N LEU A 212 -4.23 -2.29 25.21
CA LEU A 212 -3.43 -2.54 26.41
C LEU A 212 -4.28 -2.93 27.64
N PHE A 213 -5.59 -2.74 27.60
CA PHE A 213 -6.51 -3.03 28.72
C PHE A 213 -7.29 -4.34 28.59
N ASN A 214 -7.06 -5.15 27.55
CA ASN A 214 -7.70 -6.45 27.33
C ASN A 214 -6.70 -7.64 27.32
N LEU A 215 -5.63 -7.55 28.09
CA LEU A 215 -4.74 -8.71 28.42
C LEU A 215 -4.94 -9.09 29.87
#